data_7a9a6f97951069c67827e581d22a3c8b
#
_entry.id   7a9a6f97951069c67827e581d22a3c8b
#
_cell.length_a   1.000
_cell.length_b   1.000
_cell.length_c   1.000
_cell.angle_alpha   90.00
_cell.angle_beta   90.00
_cell.angle_gamma   90.00
#
_symmetry.space_group_name_H-M   'P 1'
#
loop_
_entity.id
_entity.type
_entity.pdbx_description
1 polymer ?
#
loop_
_entity_poly.entity_id
_entity_poly.type
_entity_poly.pdbx_seq_one_letter_code
_entity_poly.pdbx_strand_id
1 'polypeptide(L)'
;DAQITTLIASVVLYQIGSTTVKGFAITLMLGIIVSIFTAVVISQILIGLIANSRKFAKNKYFGVNEDGTPKNLIKRSFGFIKKRKIFYGFSICVIVLGISVGLIRGYNYGIDFTGGTMLQLNMGKTVNTAELADTIKEYKLNPSIVLAGKNQDQVIIKTIKALDNKKREEVIKTIGKKYKITDKDVLASEQFGPTVGKELKSNAIKSVIIASIGMLIYIIFRFKSWKYGISSVAGLLHDVLVILAIYGLFNITINNPFIAGILTVVGYSINDTIVIFDRIREN
;
A
#
# COMPACT_ATOMS: atom_id res chain seq x y z
N ASP A 1 -16.91 5.06 -11.59
CA ASP A 1 -17.05 3.90 -10.68
C ASP A 1 -15.72 3.58 -9.99
N ALA A 2 -14.64 3.37 -10.75
CA ALA A 2 -13.32 3.01 -10.24
C ALA A 2 -12.81 3.95 -9.14
N GLN A 3 -12.99 5.24 -9.28
CA GLN A 3 -12.54 6.23 -8.31
C GLN A 3 -13.37 6.22 -7.01
N ILE A 4 -14.62 5.79 -7.06
CA ILE A 4 -15.52 5.75 -5.90
C ILE A 4 -15.05 4.69 -4.89
N THR A 5 -14.64 3.52 -5.36
CA THR A 5 -14.18 2.44 -4.49
C THR A 5 -12.88 2.80 -3.78
N THR A 6 -11.95 3.43 -4.50
CA THR A 6 -10.72 3.94 -3.88
C THR A 6 -11.00 5.08 -2.90
N LEU A 7 -12.01 5.92 -3.17
CA LEU A 7 -12.46 6.96 -2.24
C LEU A 7 -13.04 6.35 -0.96
N ILE A 8 -13.87 5.31 -1.06
CA ILE A 8 -14.39 4.57 0.12
C ILE A 8 -13.22 4.06 0.97
N ALA A 9 -12.21 3.40 0.36
CA ALA A 9 -11.04 2.93 1.08
C ALA A 9 -10.29 4.06 1.78
N SER A 10 -10.10 5.20 1.10
CA SER A 10 -9.37 6.34 1.68
C SER A 10 -10.15 7.03 2.81
N VAL A 11 -11.47 7.13 2.72
CA VAL A 11 -12.31 7.65 3.81
C VAL A 11 -12.24 6.75 5.04
N VAL A 12 -12.33 5.43 4.87
CA VAL A 12 -12.20 4.48 5.99
C VAL A 12 -10.81 4.60 6.63
N LEU A 13 -9.77 4.71 5.79
CA LEU A 13 -8.40 4.88 6.25
C LEU A 13 -8.20 6.18 7.04
N TYR A 14 -8.83 7.26 6.62
CA TYR A 14 -8.81 8.54 7.32
C TYR A 14 -9.51 8.46 8.69
N GLN A 15 -10.65 7.80 8.77
CA GLN A 15 -11.43 7.72 10.00
C GLN A 15 -10.77 6.83 11.07
N ILE A 16 -10.23 5.69 10.65
CA ILE A 16 -9.77 4.64 11.58
C ILE A 16 -8.24 4.60 11.68
N GLY A 17 -7.51 5.13 10.70
CA GLY A 17 -6.06 5.07 10.63
C GLY A 17 -5.35 5.88 11.71
N SER A 18 -4.09 5.55 11.97
CA SER A 18 -3.16 6.35 12.78
C SER A 18 -2.83 7.68 12.11
N THR A 19 -2.19 8.61 12.83
CA THR A 19 -1.84 9.94 12.32
C THR A 19 -1.06 9.88 11.00
N THR A 20 -0.07 9.00 10.90
CA THR A 20 0.73 8.80 9.67
C THR A 20 -0.14 8.30 8.51
N VAL A 21 -1.03 7.35 8.81
CA VAL A 21 -1.94 6.76 7.82
C VAL A 21 -3.02 7.75 7.39
N LYS A 22 -3.50 8.62 8.30
CA LYS A 22 -4.43 9.72 7.96
C LYS A 22 -3.84 10.71 6.96
N GLY A 23 -2.57 11.07 7.12
CA GLY A 23 -1.87 11.93 6.15
C GLY A 23 -1.84 11.30 4.75
N PHE A 24 -1.53 10.00 4.65
CA PHE A 24 -1.60 9.26 3.40
C PHE A 24 -3.02 9.24 2.82
N ALA A 25 -4.04 8.99 3.65
CA ALA A 25 -5.44 8.96 3.23
C ALA A 25 -5.91 10.31 2.63
N ILE A 26 -5.53 11.43 3.23
CA ILE A 26 -5.83 12.77 2.71
C ILE A 26 -5.18 12.97 1.34
N THR A 27 -3.90 12.64 1.22
CA THR A 27 -3.17 12.76 -0.05
C THR A 27 -3.82 11.89 -1.14
N LEU A 28 -4.23 10.68 -0.79
CA LEU A 28 -4.93 9.78 -1.71
C LEU A 28 -6.28 10.35 -2.13
N MET A 29 -7.09 10.87 -1.19
CA MET A 29 -8.39 11.51 -1.52
C MET A 29 -8.22 12.70 -2.46
N LEU A 30 -7.26 13.58 -2.19
CA LEU A 30 -6.97 14.71 -3.07
C LEU A 30 -6.52 14.25 -4.46
N GLY A 31 -5.65 13.23 -4.52
CA GLY A 31 -5.21 12.64 -5.79
C GLY A 31 -6.38 12.07 -6.60
N ILE A 32 -7.33 11.41 -5.94
CA ILE A 32 -8.54 10.87 -6.60
C ILE A 32 -9.41 12.01 -7.15
N ILE A 33 -9.67 13.06 -6.37
CA ILE A 33 -10.48 14.20 -6.80
C ILE A 33 -9.85 14.86 -8.03
N VAL A 34 -8.53 15.12 -7.99
CA VAL A 34 -7.81 15.71 -9.13
C VAL A 34 -7.83 14.76 -10.33
N SER A 35 -7.69 13.45 -10.11
CA SER A 35 -7.75 12.43 -11.17
C SER A 35 -9.12 12.40 -11.85
N ILE A 36 -10.22 12.49 -11.10
CA ILE A 36 -11.58 12.57 -11.65
C ILE A 36 -11.72 13.83 -12.52
N PHE A 37 -11.28 14.99 -12.02
CA PHE A 37 -11.33 16.22 -12.77
C PHE A 37 -10.54 16.12 -14.07
N THR A 38 -9.30 15.61 -14.00
CA THR A 38 -8.45 15.45 -15.19
C THR A 38 -9.04 14.47 -16.19
N ALA A 39 -9.53 13.33 -15.73
CA ALA A 39 -10.09 12.30 -16.61
C ALA A 39 -11.40 12.74 -17.28
N VAL A 40 -12.28 13.41 -16.54
CA VAL A 40 -13.60 13.78 -17.06
C VAL A 40 -13.55 15.12 -17.82
N VAL A 41 -12.88 16.13 -17.29
CA VAL A 41 -12.91 17.49 -17.86
C VAL A 41 -11.76 17.69 -18.85
N ILE A 42 -10.51 17.52 -18.39
CA ILE A 42 -9.34 17.86 -19.21
C ILE A 42 -9.21 16.89 -20.40
N SER A 43 -9.37 15.59 -20.17
CA SER A 43 -9.27 14.60 -21.24
C SER A 43 -10.36 14.77 -22.29
N GLN A 44 -11.60 15.08 -21.90
CA GLN A 44 -12.69 15.35 -22.86
C GLN A 44 -12.40 16.59 -23.70
N ILE A 45 -11.92 17.69 -23.09
CA ILE A 45 -11.55 18.91 -23.81
C ILE A 45 -10.43 18.60 -24.80
N LEU A 46 -9.37 17.91 -24.37
CA LEU A 46 -8.23 17.60 -25.24
C LEU A 46 -8.64 16.69 -26.41
N ILE A 47 -9.40 15.64 -26.14
CA ILE A 47 -9.91 14.74 -27.20
C ILE A 47 -10.81 15.51 -28.16
N GLY A 48 -11.70 16.38 -27.66
CA GLY A 48 -12.56 17.23 -28.46
C GLY A 48 -11.77 18.17 -29.38
N LEU A 49 -10.72 18.81 -28.87
CA LEU A 49 -9.83 19.68 -29.66
C LEU A 49 -9.08 18.89 -30.75
N ILE A 50 -8.59 17.69 -30.43
CA ILE A 50 -7.88 16.81 -31.38
C ILE A 50 -8.87 16.31 -32.45
N ALA A 51 -10.04 15.83 -32.04
CA ALA A 51 -11.07 15.32 -32.95
C ALA A 51 -11.59 16.38 -33.93
N ASN A 52 -11.66 17.63 -33.48
CA ASN A 52 -12.12 18.75 -34.31
C ASN A 52 -11.05 19.32 -35.27
N SER A 53 -9.80 18.87 -35.12
CA SER A 53 -8.69 19.30 -35.97
C SER A 53 -8.63 18.49 -37.26
N ARG A 54 -8.73 19.17 -38.42
CA ARG A 54 -8.65 18.53 -39.76
C ARG A 54 -7.41 17.64 -39.97
N LYS A 55 -6.30 17.92 -39.28
CA LYS A 55 -5.05 17.11 -39.36
C LYS A 55 -5.16 15.80 -38.60
N PHE A 56 -5.86 15.78 -37.46
CA PHE A 56 -5.90 14.66 -36.51
C PHE A 56 -7.23 13.90 -36.52
N ALA A 57 -8.27 14.41 -37.19
CA ALA A 57 -9.60 13.78 -37.33
C ALA A 57 -9.59 12.57 -38.29
N LYS A 58 -8.48 11.79 -38.32
CA LYS A 58 -8.37 10.58 -39.16
C LYS A 58 -8.62 9.34 -38.29
N ASN A 59 -9.42 8.40 -38.77
CA ASN A 59 -9.74 7.13 -38.11
C ASN A 59 -8.50 6.41 -37.55
N LYS A 60 -7.37 6.50 -38.25
CA LYS A 60 -6.09 5.90 -37.86
C LYS A 60 -5.62 6.31 -36.47
N TYR A 61 -5.88 7.56 -36.02
CA TYR A 61 -5.43 8.07 -34.72
C TYR A 61 -6.34 7.65 -33.57
N PHE A 62 -7.57 7.23 -33.88
CA PHE A 62 -8.56 6.79 -32.88
C PHE A 62 -8.67 5.26 -32.79
N GLY A 63 -7.74 4.52 -33.38
CA GLY A 63 -7.76 3.05 -33.32
C GLY A 63 -8.93 2.42 -34.09
N VAL A 64 -9.44 3.15 -35.10
CA VAL A 64 -10.57 2.74 -35.94
C VAL A 64 -10.06 2.45 -37.35
N ASN A 65 -10.60 1.41 -37.99
CA ASN A 65 -10.33 1.13 -39.40
C ASN A 65 -11.05 2.15 -40.31
N GLU A 66 -10.76 2.14 -41.61
CA GLU A 66 -11.39 3.04 -42.57
C GLU A 66 -12.90 2.81 -42.70
N ASP A 67 -13.36 1.59 -42.42
CA ASP A 67 -14.76 1.18 -42.40
C ASP A 67 -15.52 1.52 -41.09
N GLY A 68 -14.86 2.22 -40.14
CA GLY A 68 -15.46 2.60 -38.88
C GLY A 68 -15.42 1.51 -37.79
N THR A 69 -14.87 0.32 -38.09
CA THR A 69 -14.77 -0.76 -37.10
C THR A 69 -13.57 -0.58 -36.17
N PRO A 70 -13.64 -1.00 -34.88
CA PRO A 70 -12.50 -0.96 -33.97
C PRO A 70 -11.35 -1.80 -34.50
N LYS A 71 -10.14 -1.25 -34.46
CA LYS A 71 -8.93 -1.96 -34.90
C LYS A 71 -8.56 -3.01 -33.85
N ASN A 72 -8.55 -4.29 -34.25
CA ASN A 72 -8.08 -5.36 -33.39
C ASN A 72 -6.56 -5.24 -33.16
N LEU A 73 -6.18 -4.62 -32.05
CA LEU A 73 -4.78 -4.46 -31.64
C LEU A 73 -4.16 -5.77 -31.15
N ILE A 74 -4.99 -6.70 -30.66
CA ILE A 74 -4.55 -7.97 -30.09
C ILE A 74 -4.89 -9.08 -31.09
N LYS A 75 -3.89 -9.53 -31.85
CA LYS A 75 -4.02 -10.63 -32.82
C LYS A 75 -4.06 -12.03 -32.21
N ARG A 76 -3.67 -12.20 -30.94
CA ARG A 76 -3.68 -13.49 -30.23
C ARG A 76 -4.63 -13.46 -29.04
N SER A 77 -5.65 -14.32 -29.07
CA SER A 77 -6.48 -14.57 -27.88
C SER A 77 -5.74 -15.56 -26.98
N PHE A 78 -5.37 -15.11 -25.79
CA PHE A 78 -4.89 -16.02 -24.76
C PHE A 78 -6.08 -16.71 -24.10
N GLY A 79 -6.13 -18.03 -24.14
CA GLY A 79 -7.20 -18.82 -23.54
C GLY A 79 -7.08 -18.88 -22.00
N PHE A 80 -7.15 -17.74 -21.31
CA PHE A 80 -7.04 -17.65 -19.84
C PHE A 80 -8.06 -18.55 -19.15
N ILE A 81 -9.32 -18.55 -19.63
CA ILE A 81 -10.41 -19.32 -19.04
C ILE A 81 -10.12 -20.84 -19.16
N LYS A 82 -9.54 -21.30 -20.26
CA LYS A 82 -9.17 -22.71 -20.44
C LYS A 82 -8.09 -23.15 -19.44
N LYS A 83 -7.18 -22.26 -19.09
CA LYS A 83 -6.06 -22.52 -18.17
C LYS A 83 -6.35 -22.12 -16.71
N ARG A 84 -7.60 -21.75 -16.36
CA ARG A 84 -7.95 -21.24 -15.02
C ARG A 84 -7.53 -22.15 -13.87
N LYS A 85 -7.58 -23.48 -14.05
CA LYS A 85 -7.17 -24.45 -13.01
C LYS A 85 -5.68 -24.32 -12.66
N ILE A 86 -4.82 -24.03 -13.66
CA ILE A 86 -3.38 -23.85 -13.46
C ILE A 86 -3.13 -22.56 -12.66
N PHE A 87 -3.81 -21.47 -13.01
CA PHE A 87 -3.69 -20.20 -12.29
C PHE A 87 -4.18 -20.30 -10.84
N TYR A 88 -5.32 -20.98 -10.62
CA TYR A 88 -5.82 -21.24 -9.27
C TYR A 88 -4.84 -22.10 -8.46
N GLY A 89 -4.31 -23.18 -9.05
CA GLY A 89 -3.33 -24.04 -8.39
C GLY A 89 -2.06 -23.29 -8.01
N PHE A 90 -1.53 -22.48 -8.92
CA PHE A 90 -0.36 -21.65 -8.65
C PHE A 90 -0.63 -20.63 -7.52
N SER A 91 -1.75 -19.91 -7.59
CA SER A 91 -2.12 -18.92 -6.58
C SER A 91 -2.32 -19.54 -5.20
N ILE A 92 -3.06 -20.65 -5.12
CA ILE A 92 -3.27 -21.38 -3.85
C ILE A 92 -1.93 -21.86 -3.30
N CYS A 93 -1.04 -22.39 -4.15
CA CYS A 93 0.30 -22.82 -3.74
C CYS A 93 1.09 -21.66 -3.10
N VAL A 94 1.13 -20.49 -3.75
CA VAL A 94 1.81 -19.30 -3.22
C VAL A 94 1.22 -18.88 -1.87
N ILE A 95 -0.12 -18.81 -1.78
CA ILE A 95 -0.82 -18.42 -0.54
C ILE A 95 -0.53 -19.41 0.58
N VAL A 96 -0.68 -20.71 0.33
CA VAL A 96 -0.47 -21.74 1.36
C VAL A 96 0.99 -21.75 1.82
N LEU A 97 1.95 -21.74 0.90
CA LEU A 97 3.36 -21.70 1.25
C LEU A 97 3.74 -20.45 2.03
N GLY A 98 3.35 -19.28 1.54
CA GLY A 98 3.72 -18.01 2.18
C GLY A 98 3.09 -17.83 3.55
N ILE A 99 1.80 -18.16 3.70
CA ILE A 99 1.12 -18.09 5.00
C ILE A 99 1.68 -19.14 5.97
N SER A 100 1.94 -20.37 5.52
CA SER A 100 2.54 -21.43 6.37
C SER A 100 3.92 -21.00 6.89
N VAL A 101 4.79 -20.47 6.02
CA VAL A 101 6.09 -19.94 6.44
C VAL A 101 5.93 -18.78 7.41
N GLY A 102 5.01 -17.85 7.13
CA GLY A 102 4.73 -16.71 8.01
C GLY A 102 4.20 -17.12 9.39
N LEU A 103 3.39 -18.18 9.48
CA LEU A 103 2.87 -18.70 10.75
C LEU A 103 3.92 -19.49 11.54
N ILE A 104 4.72 -20.30 10.87
CA ILE A 104 5.77 -21.12 11.52
C ILE A 104 6.91 -20.24 12.02
N ARG A 105 7.36 -19.29 11.22
CA ARG A 105 8.47 -18.40 11.54
C ARG A 105 8.06 -17.22 12.43
N GLY A 106 6.76 -16.87 12.41
CA GLY A 106 6.20 -15.64 12.93
C GLY A 106 6.31 -14.51 11.90
N TYR A 107 5.23 -13.73 11.74
CA TYR A 107 5.26 -12.52 10.93
C TYR A 107 6.11 -11.44 11.61
N ASN A 108 6.90 -10.74 10.82
CA ASN A 108 7.75 -9.64 11.29
C ASN A 108 6.90 -8.37 11.48
N TYR A 109 6.36 -8.18 12.69
CA TYR A 109 5.61 -6.97 13.02
C TYR A 109 6.57 -5.83 13.41
N GLY A 110 6.36 -4.67 12.80
CA GLY A 110 7.05 -3.44 13.16
C GLY A 110 6.65 -2.91 14.54
N ILE A 111 7.43 -1.95 15.03
CA ILE A 111 7.20 -1.31 16.32
C ILE A 111 5.84 -0.63 16.44
N ASP A 112 5.24 -0.28 15.32
CA ASP A 112 3.88 0.27 15.27
C ASP A 112 2.84 -0.69 15.89
N PHE A 113 3.08 -2.00 15.82
CA PHE A 113 2.17 -3.04 16.29
C PHE A 113 2.68 -3.78 17.54
N THR A 114 3.99 -3.89 17.70
CA THR A 114 4.59 -4.58 18.85
C THR A 114 4.86 -3.65 20.02
N GLY A 115 4.89 -2.35 19.76
CA GLY A 115 5.51 -1.37 20.64
C GLY A 115 7.04 -1.36 20.45
N GLY A 116 7.69 -0.35 20.99
CA GLY A 116 9.13 -0.19 20.89
C GLY A 116 9.56 1.28 20.89
N THR A 117 10.77 1.54 20.44
CA THR A 117 11.35 2.89 20.36
C THR A 117 11.80 3.20 18.94
N MET A 118 11.54 4.42 18.50
CA MET A 118 12.04 4.99 17.25
C MET A 118 12.89 6.23 17.56
N LEU A 119 14.08 6.29 16.98
CA LEU A 119 14.95 7.46 16.99
C LEU A 119 15.22 7.87 15.55
N GLN A 120 14.98 9.12 15.21
CA GLN A 120 15.36 9.71 13.93
C GLN A 120 16.43 10.78 14.17
N LEU A 121 17.59 10.58 13.57
CA LEU A 121 18.76 11.42 13.77
C LEU A 121 19.23 11.99 12.43
N ASN A 122 19.60 13.26 12.43
CA ASN A 122 20.29 13.89 11.31
C ASN A 122 21.79 13.62 11.45
N MET A 123 22.36 12.86 10.53
CA MET A 123 23.80 12.53 10.55
C MET A 123 24.65 13.52 9.74
N GLY A 124 24.00 14.45 8.99
CA GLY A 124 24.66 15.40 8.11
C GLY A 124 25.41 14.78 6.92
N LYS A 125 25.48 13.46 6.86
CA LYS A 125 26.09 12.65 5.79
C LYS A 125 25.53 11.24 5.78
N THR A 126 25.67 10.55 4.66
CA THR A 126 25.36 9.12 4.59
C THR A 126 26.27 8.30 5.49
N VAL A 127 25.70 7.40 6.28
CA VAL A 127 26.45 6.55 7.20
C VAL A 127 26.22 5.07 6.89
N ASN A 128 27.21 4.24 7.26
CA ASN A 128 27.08 2.79 7.13
C ASN A 128 26.18 2.27 8.26
N THR A 129 25.05 1.68 7.89
CA THR A 129 24.05 1.15 8.84
C THR A 129 24.57 0.00 9.69
N ALA A 130 25.48 -0.84 9.16
CA ALA A 130 26.10 -1.91 9.92
C ALA A 130 27.04 -1.38 10.99
N GLU A 131 27.87 -0.38 10.66
CA GLU A 131 28.77 0.28 11.60
C GLU A 131 28.00 1.02 12.70
N LEU A 132 26.85 1.63 12.34
CA LEU A 132 25.98 2.28 13.32
C LEU A 132 25.34 1.23 14.25
N ALA A 133 24.90 0.09 13.72
CA ALA A 133 24.38 -1.00 14.54
C ALA A 133 25.41 -1.54 15.53
N ASP A 134 26.66 -1.70 15.09
CA ASP A 134 27.77 -2.12 15.96
C ASP A 134 28.07 -1.08 17.07
N THR A 135 27.92 0.21 16.78
CA THR A 135 28.11 1.30 17.76
C THR A 135 27.15 1.19 18.94
N ILE A 136 25.94 0.70 18.71
CA ILE A 136 24.91 0.57 19.75
C ILE A 136 24.66 -0.89 20.17
N LYS A 137 25.55 -1.80 19.80
CA LYS A 137 25.44 -3.25 20.06
C LYS A 137 25.41 -3.58 21.56
N GLU A 138 26.13 -2.81 22.37
CA GLU A 138 26.19 -2.97 23.84
C GLU A 138 24.79 -2.88 24.49
N TYR A 139 23.88 -2.11 23.90
CA TYR A 139 22.49 -1.97 24.39
C TYR A 139 21.59 -3.18 24.01
N LYS A 140 22.08 -4.13 23.20
CA LYS A 140 21.37 -5.33 22.75
C LYS A 140 19.99 -5.03 22.15
N LEU A 141 19.91 -3.96 21.33
CA LEU A 141 18.64 -3.43 20.84
C LEU A 141 18.08 -4.20 19.65
N ASN A 142 18.91 -4.96 18.92
CA ASN A 142 18.59 -5.57 17.63
C ASN A 142 17.85 -4.59 16.71
N PRO A 143 18.48 -3.44 16.39
CA PRO A 143 17.80 -2.36 15.72
C PRO A 143 17.61 -2.64 14.22
N SER A 144 16.47 -2.21 13.68
CA SER A 144 16.32 -1.98 12.25
C SER A 144 16.73 -0.55 11.96
N ILE A 145 17.73 -0.36 11.09
CA ILE A 145 18.28 0.96 10.74
C ILE A 145 18.00 1.22 9.26
N VAL A 146 17.33 2.35 8.98
CA VAL A 146 16.97 2.76 7.62
C VAL A 146 17.52 4.16 7.38
N LEU A 147 18.14 4.36 6.21
CA LEU A 147 18.55 5.69 5.77
C LEU A 147 17.34 6.48 5.29
N ALA A 148 17.30 7.76 5.62
CA ALA A 148 16.23 8.69 5.29
C ALA A 148 16.82 10.06 4.87
N GLY A 149 15.93 10.97 4.48
CA GLY A 149 16.33 12.27 3.94
C GLY A 149 16.65 12.21 2.44
N LYS A 150 16.62 13.38 1.80
CA LYS A 150 16.83 13.50 0.35
C LYS A 150 18.23 13.04 -0.08
N ASN A 151 19.23 13.25 0.80
CA ASN A 151 20.63 12.93 0.57
C ASN A 151 21.07 11.69 1.36
N GLN A 152 20.14 10.91 1.93
CA GLN A 152 20.44 9.79 2.84
C GLN A 152 21.31 10.23 4.05
N ASP A 153 21.12 11.45 4.50
CA ASP A 153 21.83 12.11 5.57
C ASP A 153 21.15 11.93 6.94
N GLN A 154 20.02 11.26 6.97
CA GLN A 154 19.28 10.93 8.18
C GLN A 154 19.22 9.42 8.39
N VAL A 155 19.11 9.01 9.65
CA VAL A 155 18.89 7.61 10.01
C VAL A 155 17.67 7.48 10.90
N ILE A 156 16.88 6.42 10.64
CA ILE A 156 15.77 6.02 11.48
C ILE A 156 16.14 4.68 12.12
N ILE A 157 16.31 4.68 13.43
CA ILE A 157 16.65 3.52 14.24
C ILE A 157 15.36 3.05 14.93
N LYS A 158 14.92 1.83 14.65
CA LYS A 158 13.74 1.23 15.26
C LYS A 158 14.12 -0.01 16.04
N THR A 159 13.62 -0.13 17.27
CA THR A 159 13.83 -1.33 18.12
C THR A 159 12.53 -1.69 18.83
N ILE A 160 12.26 -3.00 18.95
CA ILE A 160 11.11 -3.52 19.71
C ILE A 160 11.25 -3.29 21.23
N LYS A 161 12.42 -2.89 21.70
CA LYS A 161 12.62 -2.59 23.12
C LYS A 161 12.08 -1.20 23.44
N ALA A 162 11.26 -1.13 24.48
CA ALA A 162 10.85 0.13 25.07
C ALA A 162 12.04 0.71 25.85
N LEU A 163 12.61 1.81 25.37
CA LEU A 163 13.68 2.52 26.03
C LEU A 163 13.10 3.67 26.84
N ASP A 164 13.39 3.70 28.14
CA ASP A 164 13.10 4.86 28.99
C ASP A 164 13.93 6.09 28.54
N ASN A 165 13.57 7.26 29.07
CA ASN A 165 14.23 8.51 28.66
C ASN A 165 15.74 8.45 28.87
N LYS A 166 16.21 7.89 30.01
CA LYS A 166 17.65 7.79 30.32
C LYS A 166 18.39 6.93 29.30
N LYS A 167 17.88 5.76 29.00
CA LYS A 167 18.52 4.86 27.99
C LYS A 167 18.48 5.44 26.59
N ARG A 168 17.41 6.17 26.23
CA ARG A 168 17.36 6.88 24.93
C ARG A 168 18.46 7.91 24.82
N GLU A 169 18.64 8.74 25.89
CA GLU A 169 19.71 9.71 25.94
C GLU A 169 21.10 9.07 25.90
N GLU A 170 21.31 7.95 26.60
CA GLU A 170 22.57 7.20 26.56
C GLU A 170 22.89 6.71 25.15
N VAL A 171 21.92 6.12 24.47
CA VAL A 171 22.07 5.67 23.06
C VAL A 171 22.41 6.87 22.16
N ILE A 172 21.67 7.97 22.27
CA ILE A 172 21.92 9.18 21.49
C ILE A 172 23.31 9.73 21.77
N LYS A 173 23.73 9.81 23.03
CA LYS A 173 25.10 10.27 23.42
C LYS A 173 26.20 9.35 22.89
N THR A 174 25.96 8.02 22.88
CA THR A 174 26.94 7.06 22.32
C THR A 174 27.11 7.27 20.81
N ILE A 175 26.00 7.44 20.09
CA ILE A 175 26.03 7.76 18.65
C ILE A 175 26.69 9.13 18.44
N GLY A 176 26.34 10.13 19.28
CA GLY A 176 26.87 11.48 19.20
C GLY A 176 28.39 11.55 19.36
N LYS A 177 28.98 10.79 20.28
CA LYS A 177 30.43 10.70 20.45
C LYS A 177 31.15 10.24 19.18
N LYS A 178 30.60 9.28 18.45
CA LYS A 178 31.22 8.74 17.23
C LYS A 178 30.94 9.57 16.00
N TYR A 179 29.72 10.06 15.84
CA TYR A 179 29.27 10.74 14.61
C TYR A 179 29.22 12.27 14.77
N LYS A 180 29.55 12.80 15.93
CA LYS A 180 29.58 14.26 16.26
C LYS A 180 28.21 14.92 16.10
N ILE A 181 27.15 14.19 16.43
CA ILE A 181 25.77 14.73 16.46
C ILE A 181 25.46 15.28 17.87
N THR A 182 24.57 16.27 17.91
CA THR A 182 24.10 16.96 19.12
C THR A 182 22.62 16.74 19.33
N ASP A 183 22.06 17.19 20.45
CA ASP A 183 20.63 17.09 20.74
C ASP A 183 19.76 17.79 19.67
N LYS A 184 20.33 18.81 18.97
CA LYS A 184 19.63 19.50 17.86
C LYS A 184 19.46 18.63 16.61
N ASP A 185 20.27 17.60 16.49
CA ASP A 185 20.25 16.66 15.37
C ASP A 185 19.26 15.51 15.61
N VAL A 186 18.61 15.46 16.77
CA VAL A 186 17.53 14.52 17.09
C VAL A 186 16.24 15.05 16.50
N LEU A 187 15.83 14.51 15.36
CA LEU A 187 14.64 14.93 14.63
C LEU A 187 13.36 14.36 15.25
N ALA A 188 13.41 13.11 15.73
CA ALA A 188 12.30 12.47 16.45
C ALA A 188 12.84 11.42 17.44
N SER A 189 12.18 11.34 18.60
CA SER A 189 12.44 10.32 19.62
C SER A 189 11.10 9.86 20.20
N GLU A 190 10.57 8.77 19.66
CA GLU A 190 9.23 8.29 19.97
C GLU A 190 9.29 6.92 20.64
N GLN A 191 8.38 6.71 21.60
CA GLN A 191 8.18 5.42 22.24
C GLN A 191 6.73 4.98 22.05
N PHE A 192 6.57 3.81 21.47
CA PHE A 192 5.27 3.18 21.29
C PHE A 192 5.04 2.16 22.41
N GLY A 193 3.99 2.36 23.21
CA GLY A 193 3.59 1.37 24.22
C GLY A 193 2.92 0.16 23.58
N PRO A 194 2.99 -1.05 24.21
CA PRO A 194 2.34 -2.26 23.70
C PRO A 194 0.82 -2.12 23.56
N THR A 195 0.19 -1.30 24.38
CA THR A 195 -1.26 -1.01 24.33
C THR A 195 -1.61 -0.26 23.04
N VAL A 196 -0.82 0.75 22.68
CA VAL A 196 -0.99 1.51 21.44
C VAL A 196 -0.80 0.58 20.23
N GLY A 197 0.21 -0.29 20.26
CA GLY A 197 0.46 -1.26 19.19
C GLY A 197 -0.73 -2.22 18.98
N LYS A 198 -1.33 -2.72 20.06
CA LYS A 198 -2.54 -3.56 20.00
C LYS A 198 -3.73 -2.80 19.40
N GLU A 199 -3.92 -1.55 19.80
CA GLU A 199 -4.98 -0.70 19.26
C GLU A 199 -4.79 -0.44 17.77
N LEU A 200 -3.58 -0.10 17.33
CA LEU A 200 -3.25 0.12 15.93
C LEU A 200 -3.49 -1.14 15.09
N LYS A 201 -3.10 -2.32 15.60
CA LYS A 201 -3.39 -3.60 14.93
C LYS A 201 -4.88 -3.86 14.81
N SER A 202 -5.66 -3.62 15.89
CA SER A 202 -7.12 -3.77 15.85
C SER A 202 -7.76 -2.82 14.84
N ASN A 203 -7.34 -1.56 14.85
CA ASN A 203 -7.84 -0.55 13.92
C ASN A 203 -7.49 -0.88 12.46
N ALA A 204 -6.30 -1.42 12.20
CA ALA A 204 -5.90 -1.88 10.88
C ALA A 204 -6.83 -2.98 10.35
N ILE A 205 -7.11 -4.01 11.14
CA ILE A 205 -8.03 -5.09 10.77
C ILE A 205 -9.45 -4.56 10.54
N LYS A 206 -9.95 -3.71 11.45
CA LYS A 206 -11.26 -3.07 11.31
C LYS A 206 -11.36 -2.25 10.03
N SER A 207 -10.31 -1.50 9.67
CA SER A 207 -10.28 -0.69 8.45
C SER A 207 -10.45 -1.55 7.20
N VAL A 208 -9.73 -2.68 7.10
CA VAL A 208 -9.84 -3.59 5.96
C VAL A 208 -11.25 -4.18 5.88
N ILE A 209 -11.81 -4.63 7.01
CA ILE A 209 -13.17 -5.21 7.05
C ILE A 209 -14.22 -4.17 6.65
N ILE A 210 -14.18 -2.97 7.24
CA ILE A 210 -15.17 -1.92 6.97
C ILE A 210 -15.08 -1.44 5.53
N ALA A 211 -13.86 -1.26 5.00
CA ALA A 211 -13.64 -0.92 3.60
C ALA A 211 -14.22 -2.01 2.68
N SER A 212 -13.94 -3.29 2.95
CA SER A 212 -14.47 -4.42 2.16
C SER A 212 -15.99 -4.47 2.17
N ILE A 213 -16.63 -4.23 3.32
CA ILE A 213 -18.09 -4.17 3.44
C ILE A 213 -18.65 -2.97 2.65
N GLY A 214 -18.04 -1.80 2.78
CA GLY A 214 -18.46 -0.61 2.03
C GLY A 214 -18.39 -0.83 0.51
N MET A 215 -17.33 -1.47 0.05
CA MET A 215 -17.17 -1.82 -1.37
C MET A 215 -18.16 -2.90 -1.82
N LEU A 216 -18.42 -3.91 -0.98
CA LEU A 216 -19.44 -4.93 -1.26
C LEU A 216 -20.81 -4.28 -1.48
N ILE A 217 -21.21 -3.39 -0.57
CA ILE A 217 -22.50 -2.67 -0.66
C ILE A 217 -22.54 -1.85 -1.96
N TYR A 218 -21.46 -1.08 -2.24
CA TYR A 218 -21.37 -0.30 -3.46
C TYR A 218 -21.53 -1.15 -4.72
N ILE A 219 -20.85 -2.29 -4.82
CA ILE A 219 -20.91 -3.17 -6.00
C ILE A 219 -22.28 -3.81 -6.15
N ILE A 220 -22.90 -4.28 -5.06
CA ILE A 220 -24.26 -4.83 -5.10
C ILE A 220 -25.25 -3.79 -5.65
N PHE A 221 -25.15 -2.55 -5.17
CA PHE A 221 -26.00 -1.46 -5.62
C PHE A 221 -25.76 -1.10 -7.09
N ARG A 222 -24.47 -1.01 -7.49
CA ARG A 222 -24.04 -0.62 -8.84
C ARG A 222 -24.44 -1.66 -9.91
N PHE A 223 -24.28 -2.94 -9.61
CA PHE A 223 -24.56 -4.04 -10.53
C PHE A 223 -25.94 -4.68 -10.33
N LYS A 224 -26.69 -4.24 -9.31
CA LYS A 224 -28.03 -4.77 -8.98
C LYS A 224 -28.03 -6.30 -8.82
N SER A 225 -26.92 -6.89 -8.36
CA SER A 225 -26.75 -8.33 -8.19
C SER A 225 -25.72 -8.65 -7.10
N TRP A 226 -26.16 -9.43 -6.12
CA TRP A 226 -25.31 -9.89 -5.02
C TRP A 226 -24.17 -10.82 -5.46
N LYS A 227 -24.34 -11.52 -6.60
CA LYS A 227 -23.32 -12.41 -7.16
C LYS A 227 -22.05 -11.65 -7.54
N TYR A 228 -22.19 -10.49 -8.15
CA TYR A 228 -21.04 -9.61 -8.46
C TYR A 228 -20.36 -9.12 -7.19
N GLY A 229 -21.13 -8.75 -6.16
CA GLY A 229 -20.58 -8.32 -4.89
C GLY A 229 -19.73 -9.40 -4.21
N ILE A 230 -20.26 -10.62 -4.08
CA ILE A 230 -19.51 -11.74 -3.47
C ILE A 230 -18.27 -12.09 -4.29
N SER A 231 -18.38 -12.13 -5.63
CA SER A 231 -17.22 -12.41 -6.48
C SER A 231 -16.11 -11.37 -6.34
N SER A 232 -16.47 -10.08 -6.19
CA SER A 232 -15.52 -9.01 -5.94
C SER A 232 -14.81 -9.19 -4.61
N VAL A 233 -15.55 -9.48 -3.54
CA VAL A 233 -14.96 -9.69 -2.21
C VAL A 233 -14.07 -10.92 -2.20
N ALA A 234 -14.43 -11.99 -2.91
CA ALA A 234 -13.58 -13.16 -3.03
C ALA A 234 -12.25 -12.83 -3.74
N GLY A 235 -12.28 -12.04 -4.82
CA GLY A 235 -11.08 -11.54 -5.49
C GLY A 235 -10.21 -10.67 -4.57
N LEU A 236 -10.85 -9.76 -3.85
CA LEU A 236 -10.18 -8.88 -2.90
C LEU A 236 -9.51 -9.65 -1.76
N LEU A 237 -10.19 -10.64 -1.18
CA LEU A 237 -9.60 -11.52 -0.16
C LEU A 237 -8.42 -12.30 -0.70
N HIS A 238 -8.52 -12.80 -1.93
CA HIS A 238 -7.40 -13.46 -2.61
C HIS A 238 -6.19 -12.54 -2.70
N ASP A 239 -6.35 -11.29 -3.12
CA ASP A 239 -5.23 -10.35 -3.29
C ASP A 239 -4.59 -9.98 -1.95
N VAL A 240 -5.40 -9.76 -0.91
CA VAL A 240 -4.90 -9.55 0.46
C VAL A 240 -4.12 -10.77 0.97
N LEU A 241 -4.62 -12.00 0.71
CA LEU A 241 -3.93 -13.23 1.10
C LEU A 241 -2.60 -13.41 0.35
N VAL A 242 -2.54 -13.06 -0.94
CA VAL A 242 -1.29 -13.09 -1.71
C VAL A 242 -0.26 -12.12 -1.13
N ILE A 243 -0.67 -10.89 -0.78
CA ILE A 243 0.24 -9.92 -0.16
C ILE A 243 0.75 -10.45 1.19
N LEU A 244 -0.15 -10.96 2.04
CA LEU A 244 0.25 -11.55 3.33
C LEU A 244 1.20 -12.74 3.14
N ALA A 245 0.96 -13.58 2.13
CA ALA A 245 1.82 -14.70 1.80
C ALA A 245 3.24 -14.24 1.40
N ILE A 246 3.35 -13.19 0.56
CA ILE A 246 4.63 -12.60 0.16
C ILE A 246 5.36 -12.03 1.38
N TYR A 247 4.66 -11.31 2.25
CA TYR A 247 5.24 -10.75 3.47
C TYR A 247 5.74 -11.84 4.43
N GLY A 248 4.97 -12.93 4.58
CA GLY A 248 5.38 -14.10 5.36
C GLY A 248 6.59 -14.83 4.77
N LEU A 249 6.61 -15.04 3.45
CA LEU A 249 7.68 -15.74 2.75
C LEU A 249 9.02 -15.02 2.84
N PHE A 250 9.00 -13.70 2.58
CA PHE A 250 10.20 -12.86 2.54
C PHE A 250 10.52 -12.17 3.86
N ASN A 251 9.77 -12.45 4.92
CA ASN A 251 9.93 -11.83 6.25
C ASN A 251 9.92 -10.30 6.22
N ILE A 252 9.09 -9.71 5.35
CA ILE A 252 8.98 -8.26 5.21
C ILE A 252 8.25 -7.70 6.43
N THR A 253 8.68 -6.54 6.92
CA THR A 253 8.10 -5.93 8.11
C THR A 253 6.68 -5.41 7.85
N ILE A 254 5.72 -5.86 8.65
CA ILE A 254 4.33 -5.37 8.67
C ILE A 254 4.27 -4.16 9.60
N ASN A 255 3.97 -2.99 9.04
CA ASN A 255 3.95 -1.69 9.74
C ASN A 255 2.72 -0.86 9.30
N ASN A 256 2.56 0.36 9.81
CA ASN A 256 1.46 1.24 9.41
C ASN A 256 1.41 1.52 7.89
N PRO A 257 2.50 1.82 7.17
CA PRO A 257 2.52 1.94 5.72
C PRO A 257 2.00 0.69 4.98
N PHE A 258 2.24 -0.52 5.51
CA PHE A 258 1.70 -1.75 4.93
C PHE A 258 0.17 -1.75 4.91
N ILE A 259 -0.48 -1.24 5.97
CA ILE A 259 -1.96 -1.17 6.02
C ILE A 259 -2.49 -0.20 4.97
N ALA A 260 -1.82 0.95 4.80
CA ALA A 260 -2.15 1.89 3.73
C ALA A 260 -1.97 1.23 2.35
N GLY A 261 -0.90 0.47 2.16
CA GLY A 261 -0.65 -0.31 0.94
C GLY A 261 -1.74 -1.34 0.65
N ILE A 262 -2.13 -2.15 1.65
CA ILE A 262 -3.24 -3.11 1.48
C ILE A 262 -4.53 -2.41 1.05
N LEU A 263 -4.93 -1.33 1.74
CA LEU A 263 -6.16 -0.63 1.40
C LEU A 263 -6.11 0.02 0.02
N THR A 264 -4.93 0.44 -0.41
CA THR A 264 -4.71 0.92 -1.78
C THR A 264 -4.89 -0.22 -2.80
N VAL A 265 -4.26 -1.38 -2.57
CA VAL A 265 -4.42 -2.55 -3.45
C VAL A 265 -5.87 -3.01 -3.50
N VAL A 266 -6.55 -3.05 -2.35
CA VAL A 266 -7.98 -3.34 -2.25
C VAL A 266 -8.81 -2.40 -3.11
N GLY A 267 -8.54 -1.08 -3.08
CA GLY A 267 -9.22 -0.10 -3.92
C GLY A 267 -8.95 -0.31 -5.42
N TYR A 268 -7.73 -0.60 -5.81
CA TYR A 268 -7.37 -0.82 -7.22
C TYR A 268 -7.86 -2.18 -7.74
N SER A 269 -7.76 -3.24 -6.97
CA SER A 269 -8.25 -4.58 -7.36
C SER A 269 -9.75 -4.58 -7.71
N ILE A 270 -10.54 -3.83 -6.95
CA ILE A 270 -11.96 -3.67 -7.24
C ILE A 270 -12.19 -2.90 -8.54
N ASN A 271 -11.34 -1.94 -8.89
CA ASN A 271 -11.45 -1.21 -10.15
C ASN A 271 -11.35 -2.15 -11.36
N ASP A 272 -10.35 -3.03 -11.36
CA ASP A 272 -10.18 -4.02 -12.41
C ASP A 272 -11.38 -4.98 -12.47
N THR A 273 -11.88 -5.40 -11.30
CA THR A 273 -13.06 -6.24 -11.18
C THR A 273 -14.31 -5.56 -11.77
N ILE A 274 -14.53 -4.28 -11.50
CA ILE A 274 -15.64 -3.49 -12.03
C ILE A 274 -15.58 -3.45 -13.57
N VAL A 275 -14.42 -3.19 -14.15
CA VAL A 275 -14.23 -3.14 -15.61
C VAL A 275 -14.56 -4.50 -16.26
N ILE A 276 -14.12 -5.59 -15.63
CA ILE A 276 -14.45 -6.94 -16.09
C ILE A 276 -15.96 -7.21 -16.00
N PHE A 277 -16.59 -6.80 -14.91
CA PHE A 277 -18.03 -7.01 -14.72
C PHE A 277 -18.88 -6.17 -15.67
N ASP A 278 -18.50 -4.92 -15.91
CA ASP A 278 -19.18 -4.10 -16.93
C ASP A 278 -19.09 -4.78 -18.31
N ARG A 279 -17.92 -5.33 -18.65
CA ARG A 279 -17.76 -6.04 -19.93
C ARG A 279 -18.56 -7.35 -20.00
N ILE A 280 -18.68 -8.09 -18.89
CA ILE A 280 -19.52 -9.31 -18.83
C ILE A 280 -21.00 -8.94 -18.98
N ARG A 281 -21.42 -7.79 -18.47
CA ARG A 281 -22.82 -7.34 -18.57
C ARG A 281 -23.18 -6.83 -19.95
N GLU A 282 -22.20 -6.30 -20.69
CA GLU A 282 -22.39 -5.80 -22.07
C GLU A 282 -22.50 -6.92 -23.11
N ASN A 283 -22.00 -8.11 -22.83
CA ASN A 283 -22.04 -9.29 -23.69
C ASN A 283 -23.16 -10.26 -23.26
#